data_19341a10d982e2880219744ada50e9b3
#
_entry.id   19341a10d982e2880219744ada50e9b3
#
_cell.length_a   1.000
_cell.length_b   1.000
_cell.length_c   1.000
_cell.angle_alpha   90.00
_cell.angle_beta   90.00
_cell.angle_gamma   90.00
#
_symmetry.space_group_name_H-M   'P 1'
#
loop_
_entity.id
_entity.type
_entity.pdbx_description
1 polymer ?
#
loop_
_entity_poly.entity_id
_entity_poly.type
_entity_poly.pdbx_seq_one_letter_code
_entity_poly.pdbx_strand_id
1 'polypeptide(L)'
;MALFSKQNKEAFIKPLNGDNPVLVQELGICSALAVTSQLKPAIVMGLAVTIITAFSNVIISIIRNTIPQRIRIIVQLVVVAALVTIVSQVLKAFAYDVSVQLSVYVGLIITNCILMGRLEAFAMMNKPWPSFLDGVGNGLGYALILVIVGAVREFLGRGSLLGFQLIPEGAYNFGYVNNGMMTMPAMALILVGCVIWVHRAYIYKEEK
;
A
#
# COMPACT_ATOMS: atom_id res chain seq x y z
N MET A 1 -31.76 6.73 -0.64
CA MET A 1 -30.32 6.44 -0.88
C MET A 1 -29.56 6.69 0.38
N ALA A 2 -29.33 5.67 1.21
CA ALA A 2 -28.55 5.86 2.45
C ALA A 2 -27.06 5.81 2.11
N LEU A 3 -26.42 6.95 1.99
CA LEU A 3 -24.97 7.12 1.80
C LEU A 3 -24.14 6.43 2.91
N PHE A 4 -24.75 6.17 4.05
CA PHE A 4 -24.16 5.51 5.23
C PHE A 4 -24.86 4.20 5.60
N SER A 5 -25.11 3.33 4.63
CA SER A 5 -25.57 1.97 4.93
C SER A 5 -24.52 1.23 5.76
N LYS A 6 -24.95 0.34 6.66
CA LYS A 6 -24.08 -0.50 7.52
C LYS A 6 -23.02 -1.23 6.69
N GLN A 7 -23.36 -1.66 5.48
CA GLN A 7 -22.45 -2.28 4.51
C GLN A 7 -21.30 -1.35 4.06
N ASN A 8 -21.56 -0.05 3.91
CA ASN A 8 -20.54 0.92 3.47
C ASN A 8 -19.51 1.21 4.57
N LYS A 9 -19.96 1.23 5.85
CA LYS A 9 -19.05 1.35 6.99
C LYS A 9 -18.20 0.09 7.16
N GLU A 10 -18.78 -1.08 6.97
CA GLU A 10 -18.05 -2.34 7.04
C GLU A 10 -17.00 -2.44 5.93
N ALA A 11 -17.31 -2.04 4.69
CA ALA A 11 -16.34 -2.03 3.59
C ALA A 11 -15.13 -1.12 3.85
N PHE A 12 -15.31 -0.03 4.63
CA PHE A 12 -14.23 0.89 4.98
C PHE A 12 -13.44 0.45 6.22
N ILE A 13 -14.11 -0.09 7.25
CA ILE A 13 -13.47 -0.41 8.54
C ILE A 13 -12.84 -1.79 8.53
N LYS A 14 -13.43 -2.78 7.84
CA LYS A 14 -12.91 -4.15 7.75
C LYS A 14 -11.45 -4.22 7.30
N PRO A 15 -11.01 -3.50 6.24
CA PRO A 15 -9.62 -3.53 5.81
C PRO A 15 -8.64 -2.88 6.79
N LEU A 16 -9.12 -2.01 7.69
CA LEU A 16 -8.26 -1.37 8.68
C LEU A 16 -7.97 -2.27 9.88
N ASN A 17 -8.95 -3.08 10.32
CA ASN A 17 -8.88 -3.74 11.62
C ASN A 17 -8.92 -5.28 11.55
N GLY A 18 -9.66 -5.88 10.63
CA GLY A 18 -9.86 -7.33 10.59
C GLY A 18 -9.34 -8.03 9.34
N ASP A 19 -9.51 -7.40 8.18
CA ASP A 19 -9.16 -7.96 6.87
C ASP A 19 -8.11 -7.10 6.15
N ASN A 20 -7.03 -6.74 6.86
CA ASN A 20 -5.97 -5.92 6.27
C ASN A 20 -5.36 -6.64 5.06
N PRO A 21 -5.23 -5.94 3.89
CA PRO A 21 -4.76 -6.55 2.65
C PRO A 21 -3.35 -7.13 2.76
N VAL A 22 -2.49 -6.55 3.58
CA VAL A 22 -1.11 -7.04 3.74
C VAL A 22 -1.01 -8.12 4.82
N LEU A 23 -1.70 -7.95 5.95
CA LEU A 23 -1.55 -8.82 7.12
C LEU A 23 -2.36 -10.11 7.02
N VAL A 24 -3.54 -10.05 6.40
CA VAL A 24 -4.48 -11.19 6.31
C VAL A 24 -4.47 -11.79 4.92
N GLN A 25 -4.53 -10.95 3.88
CA GLN A 25 -4.58 -11.41 2.48
C GLN A 25 -3.18 -11.60 1.87
N GLU A 26 -2.12 -11.18 2.56
CA GLU A 26 -0.72 -11.28 2.11
C GLU A 26 -0.46 -10.59 0.75
N LEU A 27 -1.30 -9.63 0.38
CA LEU A 27 -1.19 -8.87 -0.85
C LEU A 27 -0.27 -7.65 -0.68
N GLY A 28 0.53 -7.34 -1.68
CA GLY A 28 1.38 -6.13 -1.68
C GLY A 28 2.72 -6.29 -0.98
N ILE A 29 3.11 -7.49 -0.59
CA ILE A 29 4.43 -7.75 0.03
C ILE A 29 5.56 -7.33 -0.93
N CYS A 30 5.42 -7.61 -2.23
CA CYS A 30 6.46 -7.29 -3.23
C CYS A 30 6.78 -5.78 -3.27
N SER A 31 5.74 -4.94 -3.29
CA SER A 31 5.89 -3.48 -3.28
C SER A 31 6.36 -2.96 -1.91
N ALA A 32 5.91 -3.59 -0.83
CA ALA A 32 6.39 -3.27 0.52
C ALA A 32 7.89 -3.51 0.67
N LEU A 33 8.43 -4.61 0.13
CA LEU A 33 9.86 -4.91 0.17
C LEU A 33 10.71 -3.86 -0.56
N ALA A 34 10.23 -3.40 -1.72
CA ALA A 34 10.97 -2.48 -2.58
C ALA A 34 10.96 -1.03 -2.05
N VAL A 35 9.82 -0.58 -1.50
CA VAL A 35 9.58 0.85 -1.22
C VAL A 35 9.92 1.23 0.22
N THR A 36 9.90 0.31 1.17
CA THR A 36 10.10 0.59 2.60
C THR A 36 11.54 0.84 3.02
N SER A 37 12.48 0.98 2.09
CA SER A 37 13.87 1.35 2.41
C SER A 37 14.01 2.76 3.01
N GLN A 38 13.07 3.65 2.71
CA GLN A 38 12.97 5.01 3.24
C GLN A 38 11.51 5.36 3.49
N LEU A 39 11.24 6.16 4.52
CA LEU A 39 9.88 6.54 4.92
C LEU A 39 9.21 7.50 3.92
N LYS A 40 9.95 8.44 3.34
CA LYS A 40 9.41 9.39 2.35
C LYS A 40 8.77 8.71 1.14
N PRO A 41 9.47 7.84 0.38
CA PRO A 41 8.86 7.14 -0.74
C PRO A 41 7.74 6.17 -0.29
N ALA A 42 7.83 5.61 0.92
CA ALA A 42 6.79 4.72 1.44
C ALA A 42 5.45 5.45 1.65
N ILE A 43 5.47 6.67 2.22
CA ILE A 43 4.28 7.49 2.41
C ILE A 43 3.68 7.89 1.05
N VAL A 44 4.51 8.38 0.13
CA VAL A 44 4.06 8.82 -1.20
C VAL A 44 3.46 7.66 -1.98
N MET A 45 4.10 6.50 -1.93
CA MET A 45 3.61 5.28 -2.58
C MET A 45 2.27 4.83 -1.98
N GLY A 46 2.14 4.85 -0.66
CA GLY A 46 0.90 4.50 0.04
C GLY A 46 -0.28 5.39 -0.38
N LEU A 47 -0.06 6.70 -0.44
CA LEU A 47 -1.07 7.66 -0.91
C LEU A 47 -1.41 7.48 -2.38
N ALA A 48 -0.40 7.32 -3.25
CA ALA A 48 -0.61 7.10 -4.67
C ALA A 48 -1.43 5.82 -4.94
N VAL A 49 -1.07 4.71 -4.31
CA VAL A 49 -1.80 3.44 -4.43
C VAL A 49 -3.23 3.60 -3.93
N THR A 50 -3.47 4.30 -2.82
CA THR A 50 -4.81 4.54 -2.29
C THR A 50 -5.69 5.28 -3.30
N ILE A 51 -5.20 6.37 -3.87
CA ILE A 51 -5.91 7.17 -4.87
C ILE A 51 -6.20 6.33 -6.12
N ILE A 52 -5.18 5.66 -6.65
CA ILE A 52 -5.31 4.85 -7.86
C ILE A 52 -6.28 3.70 -7.65
N THR A 53 -6.22 2.99 -6.51
CA THR A 53 -7.14 1.89 -6.19
C THR A 53 -8.58 2.38 -6.10
N ALA A 54 -8.83 3.51 -5.44
CA ALA A 54 -10.16 4.08 -5.32
C ALA A 54 -10.77 4.41 -6.70
N PHE A 55 -10.04 5.12 -7.55
CA PHE A 55 -10.52 5.47 -8.89
C PHE A 55 -10.64 4.26 -9.83
N SER A 56 -9.66 3.34 -9.81
CA SER A 56 -9.69 2.13 -10.60
C SER A 56 -10.90 1.26 -10.26
N ASN A 57 -11.21 1.10 -8.98
CA ASN A 57 -12.38 0.36 -8.52
C ASN A 57 -13.68 0.95 -9.06
N VAL A 58 -13.82 2.29 -9.10
CA VAL A 58 -15.00 2.95 -9.65
C VAL A 58 -15.12 2.69 -11.15
N ILE A 59 -14.04 2.90 -11.91
CA ILE A 59 -14.05 2.74 -13.36
C ILE A 59 -14.36 1.29 -13.75
N ILE A 60 -13.71 0.31 -13.13
CA ILE A 60 -13.96 -1.10 -13.41
C ILE A 60 -15.39 -1.51 -13.01
N SER A 61 -15.90 -1.00 -11.89
CA SER A 61 -17.28 -1.28 -11.49
C SER A 61 -18.32 -0.72 -12.46
N ILE A 62 -18.04 0.39 -13.15
CA ILE A 62 -18.92 0.94 -14.20
C ILE A 62 -18.88 0.07 -15.46
N ILE A 63 -17.69 -0.36 -15.86
CA ILE A 63 -17.47 -1.07 -17.13
C ILE A 63 -17.72 -2.59 -16.99
N ARG A 64 -17.88 -3.11 -15.78
CA ARG A 64 -17.92 -4.56 -15.47
C ARG A 64 -18.87 -5.38 -16.35
N ASN A 65 -20.02 -4.82 -16.76
CA ASN A 65 -21.02 -5.53 -17.56
C ASN A 65 -20.60 -5.70 -19.03
N THR A 66 -19.62 -4.91 -19.50
CA THR A 66 -19.15 -4.92 -20.89
C THR A 66 -17.95 -5.83 -21.08
N ILE A 67 -17.25 -6.21 -20.00
CA ILE A 67 -15.99 -6.94 -20.06
C ILE A 67 -16.25 -8.45 -20.09
N PRO A 68 -15.87 -9.16 -21.17
CA PRO A 68 -15.92 -10.62 -21.20
C PRO A 68 -14.87 -11.24 -20.28
N GLN A 69 -15.18 -12.38 -19.66
CA GLN A 69 -14.32 -13.00 -18.64
C GLN A 69 -12.90 -13.33 -19.12
N ARG A 70 -12.72 -13.62 -20.41
CA ARG A 70 -11.42 -14.02 -20.97
C ARG A 70 -10.37 -12.89 -21.02
N ILE A 71 -10.80 -11.64 -21.15
CA ILE A 71 -9.91 -10.48 -21.31
C ILE A 71 -9.93 -9.56 -20.08
N ARG A 72 -10.60 -9.97 -19.01
CA ARG A 72 -10.83 -9.16 -17.81
C ARG A 72 -9.56 -8.60 -17.20
N ILE A 73 -8.55 -9.43 -16.98
CA ILE A 73 -7.25 -9.01 -16.39
C ILE A 73 -6.54 -7.98 -17.28
N ILE A 74 -6.60 -8.16 -18.61
CA ILE A 74 -5.96 -7.23 -19.55
C ILE A 74 -6.62 -5.85 -19.48
N VAL A 75 -7.94 -5.79 -19.43
CA VAL A 75 -8.69 -4.53 -19.31
C VAL A 75 -8.37 -3.83 -17.98
N GLN A 76 -8.33 -4.57 -16.90
CA GLN A 76 -7.95 -4.03 -15.59
C GLN A 76 -6.55 -3.43 -15.61
N LEU A 77 -5.56 -4.13 -16.17
CA LEU A 77 -4.19 -3.63 -16.31
C LEU A 77 -4.12 -2.35 -17.14
N VAL A 78 -4.85 -2.29 -18.26
CA VAL A 78 -4.86 -1.10 -19.13
C VAL A 78 -5.46 0.11 -18.40
N VAL A 79 -6.56 -0.07 -17.69
CA VAL A 79 -7.19 1.01 -16.91
C VAL A 79 -6.26 1.50 -15.81
N VAL A 80 -5.64 0.59 -15.07
CA VAL A 80 -4.67 0.95 -14.02
C VAL A 80 -3.47 1.68 -14.60
N ALA A 81 -2.90 1.18 -15.72
CA ALA A 81 -1.76 1.81 -16.38
C ALA A 81 -2.09 3.24 -16.86
N ALA A 82 -3.26 3.45 -17.44
CA ALA A 82 -3.73 4.77 -17.86
C ALA A 82 -3.84 5.74 -16.65
N LEU A 83 -4.45 5.31 -15.54
CA LEU A 83 -4.57 6.13 -14.33
C LEU A 83 -3.21 6.45 -13.71
N VAL A 84 -2.32 5.46 -13.61
CA VAL A 84 -0.97 5.66 -13.07
C VAL A 84 -0.19 6.65 -13.94
N THR A 85 -0.32 6.58 -15.26
CA THR A 85 0.33 7.54 -16.18
C THR A 85 -0.19 8.95 -15.96
N ILE A 86 -1.50 9.14 -15.81
CA ILE A 86 -2.10 10.44 -15.53
C ILE A 86 -1.59 11.00 -14.19
N VAL A 87 -1.62 10.20 -13.13
CA VAL A 87 -1.13 10.59 -11.80
C VAL A 87 0.36 10.94 -11.85
N SER A 88 1.17 10.16 -12.59
CA SER A 88 2.60 10.43 -12.78
C SER A 88 2.84 11.76 -13.47
N GLN A 89 2.07 12.11 -14.51
CA GLN A 89 2.19 13.39 -15.21
C GLN A 89 1.77 14.57 -14.33
N VAL A 90 0.70 14.42 -13.55
CA VAL A 90 0.26 15.43 -12.59
C VAL A 90 1.35 15.67 -11.52
N LEU A 91 1.93 14.61 -10.97
CA LEU A 91 3.02 14.72 -10.00
C LEU A 91 4.27 15.37 -10.58
N LYS A 92 4.60 15.10 -11.86
CA LYS A 92 5.70 15.78 -12.56
C LYS A 92 5.49 17.29 -12.66
N ALA A 93 4.24 17.73 -12.82
CA ALA A 93 3.91 19.14 -12.92
C ALA A 93 4.01 19.89 -11.59
N PHE A 94 3.66 19.23 -10.46
CA PHE A 94 3.57 19.89 -9.16
C PHE A 94 4.76 19.62 -8.23
N ALA A 95 5.41 18.46 -8.33
CA ALA A 95 6.44 18.02 -7.39
C ALA A 95 7.51 17.19 -8.10
N TYR A 96 8.44 17.86 -8.78
CA TYR A 96 9.46 17.20 -9.60
C TYR A 96 10.35 16.23 -8.79
N ASP A 97 10.80 16.61 -7.59
CA ASP A 97 11.65 15.77 -6.74
C ASP A 97 10.97 14.47 -6.34
N VAL A 98 9.68 14.53 -6.01
CA VAL A 98 8.86 13.37 -5.67
C VAL A 98 8.60 12.51 -6.91
N SER A 99 8.41 13.14 -8.06
CA SER A 99 8.18 12.45 -9.33
C SER A 99 9.37 11.61 -9.78
N VAL A 100 10.59 12.10 -9.60
CA VAL A 100 11.81 11.34 -9.94
C VAL A 100 11.90 10.07 -9.11
N GLN A 101 11.60 10.15 -7.81
CA GLN A 101 11.55 8.98 -6.94
C GLN A 101 10.42 8.01 -7.32
N LEU A 102 9.23 8.54 -7.66
CA LEU A 102 8.09 7.73 -8.07
C LEU A 102 8.27 7.08 -9.44
N SER A 103 9.04 7.65 -10.36
CA SER A 103 9.23 7.11 -11.70
C SER A 103 9.80 5.68 -11.67
N VAL A 104 10.64 5.38 -10.70
CA VAL A 104 11.18 4.03 -10.47
C VAL A 104 10.09 3.06 -10.00
N TYR A 105 9.09 3.54 -9.25
CA TYR A 105 8.04 2.71 -8.65
C TYR A 105 6.75 2.64 -9.46
N VAL A 106 6.61 3.41 -10.55
CA VAL A 106 5.43 3.39 -11.42
C VAL A 106 5.10 1.98 -11.91
N GLY A 107 6.11 1.22 -12.32
CA GLY A 107 5.93 -0.18 -12.71
C GLY A 107 5.39 -1.05 -11.59
N LEU A 108 5.85 -0.82 -10.35
CA LEU A 108 5.39 -1.55 -9.16
C LEU A 108 3.97 -1.18 -8.75
N ILE A 109 3.49 0.02 -9.07
CA ILE A 109 2.10 0.41 -8.83
C ILE A 109 1.17 -0.32 -9.79
N ILE A 110 1.52 -0.38 -11.09
CA ILE A 110 0.69 -1.03 -12.12
C ILE A 110 0.54 -2.53 -11.84
N THR A 111 1.62 -3.20 -11.44
CA THR A 111 1.63 -4.64 -11.15
C THR A 111 1.33 -4.97 -9.69
N ASN A 112 0.84 -4.01 -8.91
CA ASN A 112 0.57 -4.23 -7.48
C ASN A 112 -0.59 -5.21 -7.28
N CYS A 113 -0.31 -6.30 -6.57
CA CYS A 113 -1.28 -7.36 -6.32
C CYS A 113 -2.48 -6.90 -5.47
N ILE A 114 -2.35 -5.84 -4.65
CA ILE A 114 -3.50 -5.25 -3.94
C ILE A 114 -4.50 -4.66 -4.92
N LEU A 115 -4.02 -3.85 -5.87
CA LEU A 115 -4.86 -3.26 -6.92
C LEU A 115 -5.62 -4.36 -7.68
N MET A 116 -4.88 -5.31 -8.25
CA MET A 116 -5.46 -6.39 -9.02
C MET A 116 -6.41 -7.25 -8.18
N GLY A 117 -6.03 -7.59 -6.95
CA GLY A 117 -6.85 -8.38 -6.05
C GLY A 117 -8.18 -7.72 -5.70
N ARG A 118 -8.19 -6.39 -5.45
CA ARG A 118 -9.42 -5.66 -5.11
C ARG A 118 -10.31 -5.38 -6.34
N LEU A 119 -9.69 -5.10 -7.49
CA LEU A 119 -10.44 -4.97 -8.75
C LEU A 119 -11.20 -6.26 -9.08
N GLU A 120 -10.55 -7.40 -8.93
CA GLU A 120 -11.11 -8.70 -9.21
C GLU A 120 -12.15 -9.15 -8.17
N ALA A 121 -11.78 -9.09 -6.88
CA ALA A 121 -12.59 -9.62 -5.79
C ALA A 121 -13.79 -8.73 -5.44
N PHE A 122 -13.68 -7.42 -5.58
CA PHE A 122 -14.71 -6.49 -5.09
C PHE A 122 -15.33 -5.64 -6.20
N ALA A 123 -14.54 -4.96 -7.04
CA ALA A 123 -15.07 -4.01 -8.02
C ALA A 123 -15.92 -4.68 -9.11
N MET A 124 -15.57 -5.90 -9.51
CA MET A 124 -16.34 -6.66 -10.49
C MET A 124 -17.71 -7.13 -9.99
N MET A 125 -17.90 -7.25 -8.68
CA MET A 125 -19.13 -7.80 -8.09
C MET A 125 -20.05 -6.71 -7.52
N ASN A 126 -19.52 -5.56 -7.16
CA ASN A 126 -20.23 -4.52 -6.41
C ASN A 126 -20.50 -3.25 -7.25
N LYS A 127 -21.40 -2.41 -6.74
CA LYS A 127 -21.74 -1.10 -7.33
C LYS A 127 -20.57 -0.11 -7.16
N PRO A 128 -20.48 0.96 -7.97
CA PRO A 128 -19.35 1.90 -7.96
C PRO A 128 -19.09 2.56 -6.60
N TRP A 129 -20.13 2.93 -5.87
CA TRP A 129 -20.00 3.62 -4.59
C TRP A 129 -19.36 2.77 -3.47
N PRO A 130 -19.85 1.54 -3.17
CA PRO A 130 -19.15 0.64 -2.25
C PRO A 130 -17.72 0.31 -2.70
N SER A 131 -17.49 0.19 -4.01
CA SER A 131 -16.16 -0.10 -4.56
C SER A 131 -15.17 1.03 -4.34
N PHE A 132 -15.61 2.29 -4.37
CA PHE A 132 -14.79 3.44 -4.00
C PHE A 132 -14.34 3.37 -2.54
N LEU A 133 -15.29 3.14 -1.62
CA LEU A 133 -15.01 3.05 -0.18
C LEU A 133 -14.08 1.88 0.16
N ASP A 134 -14.27 0.73 -0.49
CA ASP A 134 -13.40 -0.43 -0.36
C ASP A 134 -11.97 -0.11 -0.85
N GLY A 135 -11.85 0.58 -1.99
CA GLY A 135 -10.54 1.01 -2.52
C GLY A 135 -9.78 1.93 -1.58
N VAL A 136 -10.48 2.91 -0.98
CA VAL A 136 -9.89 3.83 0.02
C VAL A 136 -9.51 3.06 1.29
N GLY A 137 -10.38 2.20 1.81
CA GLY A 137 -10.13 1.42 3.02
C GLY A 137 -8.92 0.51 2.89
N ASN A 138 -8.85 -0.27 1.81
CA ASN A 138 -7.71 -1.17 1.55
C ASN A 138 -6.42 -0.41 1.25
N GLY A 139 -6.51 0.71 0.51
CA GLY A 139 -5.35 1.57 0.24
C GLY A 139 -4.77 2.17 1.51
N LEU A 140 -5.61 2.67 2.43
CA LEU A 140 -5.17 3.19 3.72
C LEU A 140 -4.59 2.08 4.62
N GLY A 141 -5.20 0.90 4.65
CA GLY A 141 -4.67 -0.26 5.36
C GLY A 141 -3.27 -0.64 4.87
N TYR A 142 -3.06 -0.62 3.56
CA TYR A 142 -1.75 -0.84 2.95
C TYR A 142 -0.75 0.27 3.30
N ALA A 143 -1.15 1.54 3.17
CA ALA A 143 -0.30 2.68 3.48
C ALA A 143 0.19 2.66 4.94
N LEU A 144 -0.69 2.29 5.87
CA LEU A 144 -0.36 2.17 7.28
C LEU A 144 0.75 1.14 7.51
N ILE A 145 0.66 -0.03 6.90
CA ILE A 145 1.70 -1.06 7.02
C ILE A 145 3.02 -0.62 6.39
N LEU A 146 2.97 0.03 5.21
CA LEU A 146 4.18 0.60 4.59
C LEU A 146 4.89 1.60 5.51
N VAL A 147 4.12 2.47 6.17
CA VAL A 147 4.67 3.48 7.08
C VAL A 147 5.30 2.81 8.31
N ILE A 148 4.63 1.83 8.91
CA ILE A 148 5.15 1.09 10.07
C ILE A 148 6.46 0.39 9.71
N VAL A 149 6.47 -0.40 8.64
CA VAL A 149 7.67 -1.15 8.21
C VAL A 149 8.78 -0.20 7.77
N GLY A 150 8.45 0.86 7.03
CA GLY A 150 9.40 1.90 6.61
C GLY A 150 10.02 2.63 7.79
N ALA A 151 9.22 3.01 8.79
CA ALA A 151 9.71 3.68 9.99
C ALA A 151 10.68 2.79 10.79
N VAL A 152 10.34 1.52 11.00
CA VAL A 152 11.21 0.56 11.69
C VAL A 152 12.52 0.37 10.93
N ARG A 153 12.48 0.21 9.62
CA ARG A 153 13.67 0.00 8.79
C ARG A 153 14.57 1.24 8.73
N GLU A 154 13.99 2.43 8.58
CA GLU A 154 14.76 3.67 8.54
C GLU A 154 15.39 3.97 9.90
N PHE A 155 14.65 3.75 11.00
CA PHE A 155 15.14 3.93 12.35
C PHE A 155 16.31 2.99 12.67
N LEU A 156 16.17 1.69 12.41
CA LEU A 156 17.20 0.68 12.71
C LEU A 156 18.37 0.69 11.71
N GLY A 157 18.11 1.07 10.45
CA GLY A 157 19.12 1.04 9.39
C GLY A 157 19.98 2.31 9.31
N ARG A 158 19.37 3.48 9.52
CA ARG A 158 20.04 4.78 9.36
C ARG A 158 20.07 5.62 10.63
N GLY A 159 19.26 5.28 11.64
CA GLY A 159 19.12 6.10 12.85
C GLY A 159 18.48 7.46 12.60
N SER A 160 17.87 7.67 11.43
CA SER A 160 17.16 8.87 11.05
C SER A 160 15.68 8.54 10.75
N LEU A 161 14.78 9.48 11.02
CA LEU A 161 13.36 9.43 10.62
C LEU A 161 13.06 10.68 9.80
N LEU A 162 12.57 10.51 8.55
CA LEU A 162 12.26 11.61 7.62
C LEU A 162 13.44 12.56 7.33
N GLY A 163 14.68 12.12 7.52
CA GLY A 163 15.88 12.95 7.35
C GLY A 163 16.33 13.71 8.61
N PHE A 164 15.59 13.59 9.72
CA PHE A 164 16.06 14.09 11.02
C PHE A 164 16.85 12.99 11.71
N GLN A 165 18.11 13.28 12.10
CA GLN A 165 18.90 12.38 12.92
C GLN A 165 18.30 12.31 14.32
N LEU A 166 17.70 11.15 14.66
CA LEU A 166 17.11 10.92 15.97
C LEU A 166 18.13 10.40 16.97
N ILE A 167 19.19 9.77 16.47
CA ILE A 167 20.28 9.25 17.31
C ILE A 167 21.29 10.37 17.53
N PRO A 168 21.48 10.85 18.79
CA PRO A 168 22.44 11.88 19.10
C PRO A 168 23.88 11.40 18.81
N GLU A 169 24.75 12.31 18.37
CA GLU A 169 26.17 12.03 18.05
C GLU A 169 26.92 11.31 19.20
N GLY A 170 26.48 11.47 20.44
CA GLY A 170 26.99 10.73 21.56
C GLY A 170 26.87 9.22 21.49
N ALA A 171 25.83 8.69 20.81
CA ALA A 171 25.64 7.24 20.64
C ALA A 171 26.64 6.65 19.64
N TYR A 172 27.06 7.42 18.64
CA TYR A 172 28.11 7.02 17.69
C TYR A 172 29.49 6.93 18.38
N ASN A 173 29.74 7.75 19.38
CA ASN A 173 30.97 7.69 20.18
C ASN A 173 31.01 6.47 21.13
N PHE A 174 29.85 5.87 21.45
CA PHE A 174 29.74 4.62 22.21
C PHE A 174 29.91 3.34 21.36
N GLY A 175 30.22 3.48 20.05
CA GLY A 175 30.44 2.35 19.15
C GLY A 175 29.20 1.85 18.42
N TYR A 176 28.10 2.62 18.40
CA TYR A 176 26.94 2.28 17.60
C TYR A 176 27.25 2.43 16.09
N VAL A 177 27.20 1.35 15.36
CA VAL A 177 27.35 1.33 13.90
C VAL A 177 25.98 1.07 13.27
N ASN A 178 25.58 1.90 12.30
CA ASN A 178 24.34 1.73 11.58
C ASN A 178 24.29 0.36 10.90
N ASN A 179 23.21 -0.39 11.14
CA ASN A 179 23.06 -1.72 10.61
C ASN A 179 22.58 -1.67 9.15
N GLY A 180 23.52 -1.64 8.19
CA GLY A 180 23.24 -1.62 6.75
C GLY A 180 22.44 -2.83 6.26
N MET A 181 22.42 -3.95 6.98
CA MET A 181 21.59 -5.12 6.63
C MET A 181 20.10 -4.82 6.71
N MET A 182 19.68 -3.88 7.57
CA MET A 182 18.25 -3.47 7.69
C MET A 182 17.71 -2.80 6.44
N THR A 183 18.57 -2.18 5.62
CA THR A 183 18.15 -1.56 4.35
C THR A 183 18.00 -2.58 3.22
N MET A 184 18.50 -3.81 3.39
CA MET A 184 18.37 -4.86 2.38
C MET A 184 16.93 -5.40 2.28
N PRO A 185 16.46 -5.81 1.07
CA PRO A 185 15.12 -6.37 0.88
C PRO A 185 14.85 -7.63 1.69
N ALA A 186 15.88 -8.47 1.94
CA ALA A 186 15.76 -9.69 2.73
C ALA A 186 15.28 -9.42 4.16
N MET A 187 15.81 -8.35 4.80
CA MET A 187 15.40 -7.98 6.15
C MET A 187 13.98 -7.42 6.20
N ALA A 188 13.52 -6.77 5.12
CA ALA A 188 12.14 -6.35 5.01
C ALA A 188 11.16 -7.53 5.04
N LEU A 189 11.51 -8.65 4.40
CA LEU A 189 10.68 -9.86 4.42
C LEU A 189 10.54 -10.42 5.85
N ILE A 190 11.64 -10.47 6.59
CA ILE A 190 11.64 -10.92 7.99
C ILE A 190 10.77 -9.99 8.85
N LEU A 191 10.91 -8.66 8.69
CA LEU A 191 10.11 -7.69 9.44
C LEU A 191 8.61 -7.81 9.13
N VAL A 192 8.25 -7.90 7.85
CA VAL A 192 6.84 -8.11 7.45
C VAL A 192 6.31 -9.43 8.02
N GLY A 193 7.09 -10.50 7.96
CA GLY A 193 6.74 -11.79 8.56
C GLY A 193 6.52 -11.69 10.07
N CYS A 194 7.38 -10.96 10.79
CA CYS A 194 7.21 -10.71 12.22
C CYS A 194 5.94 -9.90 12.53
N VAL A 195 5.66 -8.86 11.73
CA VAL A 195 4.43 -8.05 11.89
C VAL A 195 3.18 -8.90 11.66
N ILE A 196 3.17 -9.74 10.62
CA ILE A 196 2.08 -10.68 10.36
C ILE A 196 1.92 -11.67 11.51
N TRP A 197 3.02 -12.22 12.01
CA TRP A 197 2.98 -13.17 13.14
C TRP A 197 2.42 -12.55 14.41
N VAL A 198 2.87 -11.34 14.76
CA VAL A 198 2.36 -10.60 15.93
C VAL A 198 0.86 -10.29 15.75
N HIS A 199 0.46 -9.82 14.59
CA HIS A 199 -0.94 -9.50 14.28
C HIS A 199 -1.84 -10.74 14.41
N ARG A 200 -1.43 -11.88 13.83
CA ARG A 200 -2.16 -13.15 13.97
C ARG A 200 -2.23 -13.63 15.41
N ALA A 201 -1.15 -13.50 16.17
CA ALA A 201 -1.14 -13.87 17.60
C ALA A 201 -2.11 -13.03 18.42
N TYR A 202 -2.28 -11.74 18.09
CA TYR A 202 -3.28 -10.87 18.74
C TYR A 202 -4.71 -11.27 18.38
N ILE A 203 -5.03 -11.51 17.10
CA ILE A 203 -6.38 -11.91 16.67
C ILE A 203 -6.77 -13.27 17.26
N TYR A 204 -5.89 -14.25 17.24
CA TYR A 204 -6.15 -15.57 17.87
C TYR A 204 -6.41 -15.50 19.37
N LYS A 205 -5.96 -14.42 20.03
CA LYS A 205 -6.20 -14.21 21.46
C LYS A 205 -7.57 -13.59 21.74
N GLU A 206 -8.15 -12.88 20.78
CA GLU A 206 -9.51 -12.31 20.90
C GLU A 206 -10.61 -13.32 20.55
N GLU A 207 -10.30 -14.39 19.79
CA GLU A 207 -11.25 -15.46 19.45
C GLU A 207 -11.36 -16.56 20.53
N LYS A 208 -10.59 -16.53 21.60
CA LYS A 208 -10.66 -17.42 22.76
C LYS A 208 -11.33 -16.72 23.95
#